data_fc625a0a9104dd5a6ed69ff607f59a46
#
_entry.id   fc625a0a9104dd5a6ed69ff607f59a46
#
_cell.length_a   1.000
_cell.length_b   1.000
_cell.length_c   1.000
_cell.angle_alpha   90.00
_cell.angle_beta   90.00
_cell.angle_gamma   90.00
#
_symmetry.space_group_name_H-M   'P 1'
#
loop_
_entity.id
_entity.type
_entity.pdbx_description
1 polymer ?
#
loop_
_entity_poly.entity_id
_entity_poly.type
_entity_poly.pdbx_seq_one_letter_code
_entity_poly.pdbx_strand_id
1 'polypeptide(L)'
;MIFLDDDIVIQRDLSPLWDIDLHGKVNGAVETCRGDDHWVMSKRFRTYLNFSHPLIAKNFDPEQCAWAYGMNIFDLQAWRKTNIRETYHYWVKEVSQILSLFVQIFVQA
;
A
#
# COMPACT_ATOMS: atom_id res chain seq x y z
N MET A 1 -10.46 8.19 8.23
CA MET A 1 -9.57 9.34 7.92
C MET A 1 -9.20 9.28 6.44
N ILE A 2 -9.25 10.41 5.73
CA ILE A 2 -8.71 10.51 4.37
C ILE A 2 -7.35 11.19 4.48
N PHE A 3 -6.33 10.59 3.90
CA PHE A 3 -4.99 11.17 3.72
C PHE A 3 -4.83 11.61 2.26
N LEU A 4 -4.32 12.80 2.06
CA LEU A 4 -3.99 13.36 0.77
C LEU A 4 -2.57 13.88 0.80
N ASP A 5 -1.78 13.57 -0.20
CA ASP A 5 -0.44 14.12 -0.39
C ASP A 5 -0.52 15.58 -0.84
N ASP A 6 0.53 16.35 -0.67
CA ASP A 6 0.55 17.80 -0.90
C ASP A 6 0.50 18.20 -2.40
N ASP A 7 0.79 17.27 -3.29
CA ASP A 7 0.71 17.43 -4.75
C ASP A 7 -0.60 16.90 -5.37
N ILE A 8 -1.60 16.55 -4.55
CA ILE A 8 -2.91 16.06 -5.01
C ILE A 8 -3.85 17.24 -5.32
N VAL A 9 -4.46 17.20 -6.50
CA VAL A 9 -5.51 18.14 -6.89
C VAL A 9 -6.87 17.48 -6.79
N ILE A 10 -7.72 18.00 -5.89
CA ILE A 10 -9.09 17.54 -5.71
C ILE A 10 -9.97 18.10 -6.82
N GLN A 11 -10.57 17.25 -7.64
CA GLN A 11 -11.42 17.63 -8.77
C GLN A 11 -12.91 17.35 -8.54
N ARG A 12 -13.25 16.61 -7.50
CA ARG A 12 -14.63 16.21 -7.16
C ARG A 12 -14.83 16.15 -5.67
N ASP A 13 -16.09 16.12 -5.25
CA ASP A 13 -16.48 15.88 -3.86
C ASP A 13 -15.91 14.54 -3.38
N LEU A 14 -15.30 14.55 -2.20
CA LEU A 14 -14.70 13.37 -1.55
C LEU A 14 -15.69 12.65 -0.63
N SER A 15 -16.90 13.17 -0.42
CA SER A 15 -17.91 12.57 0.47
C SER A 15 -18.17 11.09 0.19
N PRO A 16 -18.23 10.64 -1.09
CA PRO A 16 -18.46 9.21 -1.37
C PRO A 16 -17.37 8.27 -0.84
N LEU A 17 -16.16 8.80 -0.55
CA LEU A 17 -15.08 7.98 0.00
C LEU A 17 -15.36 7.51 1.42
N TRP A 18 -16.24 8.20 2.16
CA TRP A 18 -16.61 7.80 3.52
C TRP A 18 -17.52 6.57 3.56
N ASP A 19 -18.21 6.29 2.44
CA ASP A 19 -19.14 5.18 2.31
C ASP A 19 -18.47 3.88 1.81
N ILE A 20 -17.16 3.94 1.53
CA ILE A 20 -16.41 2.76 1.07
C ILE A 20 -16.20 1.80 2.24
N ASP A 21 -16.74 0.59 2.09
CA ASP A 21 -16.46 -0.49 3.03
C ASP A 21 -15.05 -1.06 2.78
N LEU A 22 -14.20 -0.93 3.78
CA LEU A 22 -12.85 -1.50 3.74
C LEU A 22 -12.81 -2.98 4.16
N HIS A 23 -13.96 -3.61 4.41
CA HIS A 23 -14.07 -5.03 4.79
C HIS A 23 -13.17 -5.41 5.98
N GLY A 24 -13.10 -4.52 6.98
CA GLY A 24 -12.26 -4.70 8.16
C GLY A 24 -10.76 -4.46 7.94
N LYS A 25 -10.35 -4.06 6.73
CA LYS A 25 -8.98 -3.64 6.45
C LYS A 25 -8.70 -2.24 7.00
N VAL A 26 -7.47 -1.98 7.37
CA VAL A 26 -7.07 -0.70 7.98
C VAL A 26 -6.83 0.42 6.97
N ASN A 27 -6.56 0.07 5.72
CA ASN A 27 -6.23 1.02 4.67
C ASN A 27 -6.88 0.64 3.34
N GLY A 28 -7.30 1.64 2.60
CA GLY A 28 -7.70 1.56 1.20
C GLY A 28 -6.91 2.57 0.37
N ALA A 29 -6.39 2.15 -0.76
CA ALA A 29 -5.62 2.98 -1.67
C ALA A 29 -5.97 2.69 -3.13
N VAL A 30 -5.58 3.58 -4.02
CA VAL A 30 -5.81 3.41 -5.46
C VAL A 30 -4.80 2.43 -6.02
N GLU A 31 -5.29 1.41 -6.74
CA GLU A 31 -4.45 0.47 -7.45
C GLU A 31 -3.75 1.14 -8.64
N THR A 32 -2.45 0.87 -8.84
CA THR A 32 -1.67 1.50 -9.92
C THR A 32 -1.84 0.82 -11.27
N CYS A 33 -2.25 -0.44 -11.31
CA CYS A 33 -2.44 -1.19 -12.56
C CYS A 33 -3.90 -1.11 -13.02
N ARG A 34 -4.16 -0.51 -14.15
CA ARG A 34 -5.48 -0.49 -14.79
C ARG A 34 -5.54 -1.42 -15.99
N GLY A 35 -5.16 -2.68 -15.80
CA GLY A 35 -5.28 -3.70 -16.84
C GLY A 35 -4.30 -3.60 -18.00
N ASP A 36 -3.53 -2.50 -18.08
CA ASP A 36 -2.55 -2.27 -19.14
C ASP A 36 -1.18 -1.94 -18.54
N ASP A 37 -0.22 -2.86 -18.71
CA ASP A 37 1.15 -2.68 -18.20
C ASP A 37 1.94 -1.59 -18.96
N HIS A 38 1.36 -1.00 -20.00
CA HIS A 38 1.96 0.09 -20.77
C HIS A 38 1.82 1.47 -20.10
N TRP A 39 1.01 1.59 -19.04
CA TRP A 39 0.92 2.83 -18.30
C TRP A 39 2.20 3.08 -17.50
N VAL A 40 2.71 4.30 -17.58
CA VAL A 40 3.93 4.75 -16.86
C VAL A 40 3.82 4.54 -15.34
N MET A 41 2.60 4.55 -14.80
CA MET A 41 2.32 4.36 -13.38
C MET A 41 1.98 2.90 -13.02
N SER A 42 1.90 2.00 -14.01
CA SER A 42 1.61 0.59 -13.74
C SER A 42 2.81 -0.08 -13.10
N LYS A 43 2.69 -0.39 -11.83
CA LYS A 43 3.77 -0.97 -11.01
C LYS A 43 3.28 -2.23 -10.31
N ARG A 44 4.02 -3.32 -10.50
CA ARG A 44 3.80 -4.58 -9.79
C ARG A 44 4.84 -4.76 -8.69
N PHE A 45 4.56 -5.59 -7.70
CA PHE A 45 5.48 -5.82 -6.58
C PHE A 45 6.88 -6.27 -7.04
N ARG A 46 6.98 -7.03 -8.14
CA ARG A 46 8.29 -7.42 -8.71
C ARG A 46 9.19 -6.25 -9.08
N THR A 47 8.64 -5.04 -9.30
CA THR A 47 9.43 -3.85 -9.64
C THR A 47 10.01 -3.15 -8.41
N TYR A 48 9.49 -3.45 -7.22
CA TYR A 48 9.88 -2.80 -5.96
C TYR A 48 10.56 -3.75 -4.98
N LEU A 49 10.15 -5.03 -4.99
CA LEU A 49 10.56 -5.99 -3.98
C LEU A 49 11.56 -6.99 -4.56
N ASN A 50 12.57 -7.33 -3.77
CA ASN A 50 13.52 -8.37 -4.15
C ASN A 50 12.96 -9.76 -3.83
N PHE A 51 12.38 -10.42 -4.82
CA PHE A 51 11.82 -11.76 -4.72
C PHE A 51 12.86 -12.89 -4.57
N SER A 52 14.16 -12.57 -4.64
CA SER A 52 15.20 -13.52 -4.24
C SER A 52 15.25 -13.71 -2.71
N HIS A 53 14.62 -12.79 -1.95
CA HIS A 53 14.57 -12.90 -0.50
C HIS A 53 13.42 -13.84 -0.07
N PRO A 54 13.70 -14.89 0.76
CA PRO A 54 12.71 -15.90 1.10
C PRO A 54 11.44 -15.37 1.76
N LEU A 55 11.56 -14.37 2.65
CA LEU A 55 10.40 -13.76 3.31
C LEU A 55 9.51 -13.01 2.32
N ILE A 56 10.09 -12.34 1.33
CA ILE A 56 9.33 -11.63 0.30
C ILE A 56 8.63 -12.62 -0.60
N ALA A 57 9.36 -13.61 -1.13
CA ALA A 57 8.79 -14.64 -2.00
C ALA A 57 7.66 -15.44 -1.34
N LYS A 58 7.73 -15.63 -0.01
CA LYS A 58 6.70 -16.36 0.76
C LYS A 58 5.43 -15.54 0.97
N ASN A 59 5.55 -14.22 1.16
CA ASN A 59 4.44 -13.39 1.64
C ASN A 59 3.80 -12.50 0.57
N PHE A 60 4.44 -12.33 -0.58
CA PHE A 60 3.97 -11.43 -1.63
C PHE A 60 3.91 -12.13 -2.98
N ASP A 61 2.93 -11.75 -3.78
CA ASP A 61 2.82 -12.15 -5.18
C ASP A 61 3.54 -11.11 -6.06
N PRO A 62 4.56 -11.50 -6.87
CA PRO A 62 5.27 -10.58 -7.75
C PRO A 62 4.36 -9.90 -8.77
N GLU A 63 3.26 -10.54 -9.17
CA GLU A 63 2.32 -10.02 -10.16
C GLU A 63 1.26 -9.10 -9.57
N GLN A 64 1.14 -9.05 -8.25
CA GLN A 64 0.19 -8.15 -7.59
C GLN A 64 0.53 -6.69 -7.89
N CYS A 65 -0.49 -5.90 -8.20
CA CYS A 65 -0.38 -4.46 -8.37
C CYS A 65 0.05 -3.77 -7.08
N ALA A 66 0.94 -2.80 -7.23
CA ALA A 66 1.24 -1.87 -6.16
C ALA A 66 0.13 -0.83 -6.02
N TRP A 67 0.14 -0.11 -4.91
CA TRP A 67 -0.84 0.89 -4.54
C TRP A 67 -0.25 2.29 -4.67
N ALA A 68 -1.05 3.23 -5.17
CA ALA A 68 -0.68 4.65 -5.19
C ALA A 68 -0.79 5.23 -3.78
N TYR A 69 0.21 6.01 -3.37
CA TYR A 69 0.21 6.58 -2.02
C TYR A 69 -0.54 7.89 -1.91
N GLY A 70 -0.58 8.71 -2.95
CA GLY A 70 -1.07 10.08 -2.91
C GLY A 70 -2.47 10.30 -2.33
N MET A 71 -3.33 9.27 -2.34
CA MET A 71 -4.64 9.29 -1.68
C MET A 71 -4.90 7.96 -1.00
N ASN A 72 -5.21 8.01 0.30
CA ASN A 72 -5.51 6.84 1.11
C ASN A 72 -6.69 7.08 2.04
N ILE A 73 -7.44 6.02 2.29
CA ILE A 73 -8.51 5.99 3.28
C ILE A 73 -8.06 5.08 4.43
N PHE A 74 -8.18 5.56 5.67
CA PHE A 74 -7.83 4.78 6.85
C PHE A 74 -9.05 4.57 7.74
N ASP A 75 -9.33 3.31 8.09
CA ASP A 75 -10.20 2.97 9.21
C ASP A 75 -9.37 3.02 10.50
N LEU A 76 -9.54 4.09 11.27
CA LEU A 76 -8.79 4.29 12.51
C LEU A 76 -9.22 3.35 13.63
N GLN A 77 -10.44 2.80 13.57
CA GLN A 77 -10.88 1.79 14.53
C GLN A 77 -10.21 0.44 14.25
N ALA A 78 -10.19 0.02 12.97
CA ALA A 78 -9.45 -1.17 12.56
C ALA A 78 -7.94 -1.01 12.86
N TRP A 79 -7.36 0.15 12.57
CA TRP A 79 -5.97 0.46 12.89
C TRP A 79 -5.63 0.23 14.37
N ARG A 80 -6.48 0.73 15.29
CA ARG A 80 -6.28 0.59 16.75
C ARG A 80 -6.41 -0.85 17.24
N LYS A 81 -7.16 -1.69 16.51
CA LYS A 81 -7.37 -3.10 16.85
C LYS A 81 -6.30 -4.03 16.30
N THR A 82 -5.45 -3.53 15.42
CA THR A 82 -4.41 -4.31 14.75
C THR A 82 -3.02 -3.92 15.24
N ASN A 83 -2.07 -4.84 15.16
CA ASN A 83 -0.66 -4.59 15.47
C ASN A 83 0.08 -4.00 14.27
N ILE A 84 -0.54 -3.06 13.56
CA ILE A 84 0.02 -2.54 12.31
C ILE A 84 1.39 -1.89 12.53
N ARG A 85 1.58 -1.21 13.65
CA ARG A 85 2.85 -0.57 14.03
C ARG A 85 3.97 -1.59 14.23
N GLU A 86 3.70 -2.64 15.00
CA GLU A 86 4.64 -3.72 15.28
C GLU A 86 4.96 -4.49 14.00
N THR A 87 3.96 -4.75 13.18
CA THR A 87 4.13 -5.38 11.86
C THR A 87 5.01 -4.53 10.96
N TYR A 88 4.80 -3.21 10.91
CA TYR A 88 5.65 -2.29 10.17
C TYR A 88 7.11 -2.33 10.66
N HIS A 89 7.32 -2.24 11.98
CA HIS A 89 8.68 -2.30 12.57
C HIS A 89 9.37 -3.63 12.28
N TYR A 90 8.62 -4.74 12.34
CA TYR A 90 9.14 -6.05 11.95
C TYR A 90 9.66 -6.02 10.51
N TRP A 91 8.83 -5.60 9.56
CA TRP A 91 9.23 -5.55 8.15
C TRP A 91 10.39 -4.59 7.90
N VAL A 92 10.39 -3.42 8.51
CA VAL A 92 11.52 -2.48 8.40
C VAL A 92 12.80 -3.12 8.89
N LYS A 93 12.79 -3.83 10.00
CA LYS A 93 13.97 -4.50 10.55
C LYS A 93 14.46 -5.63 9.65
N GLU A 94 13.55 -6.50 9.20
CA GLU A 94 13.91 -7.69 8.41
C GLU A 94 14.31 -7.34 6.96
N VAL A 95 13.73 -6.28 6.40
CA VAL A 95 13.87 -5.94 4.98
C VAL A 95 14.81 -4.75 4.76
N SER A 96 15.05 -3.90 5.76
CA SER A 96 15.91 -2.70 5.64
C SER A 96 17.37 -3.03 5.32
N GLN A 97 17.84 -4.22 5.64
CA GLN A 97 19.18 -4.67 5.26
C GLN A 97 19.31 -4.97 3.75
N ILE A 98 18.20 -4.95 3.01
CA ILE A 98 18.13 -5.40 1.62
C ILE A 98 17.65 -4.29 0.68
N LEU A 99 16.96 -3.29 1.20
CA LEU A 99 16.36 -2.22 0.41
C LEU A 99 17.07 -0.90 0.63
N SER A 100 17.99 -0.58 -0.24
CA SER A 100 18.56 0.76 -0.38
C SER A 100 17.60 1.76 -1.06
N LEU A 101 16.34 1.43 -1.25
CA LEU A 101 15.35 2.25 -1.94
C LEU A 101 13.98 2.13 -1.26
N PHE A 102 13.39 3.29 -0.97
CA PHE A 102 12.08 3.55 -0.39
C PHE A 102 11.02 2.50 -0.70
N VAL A 103 10.75 1.60 0.23
CA VAL A 103 9.60 0.71 0.14
C VAL A 103 8.55 1.20 1.13
N GLN A 104 7.50 1.78 0.60
CA GLN A 104 6.24 1.90 1.31
C GLN A 104 5.59 0.53 1.35
N ILE A 105 5.83 -0.21 2.42
CA ILE A 105 5.15 -1.49 2.64
C ILE A 105 3.79 -1.17 3.25
N PHE A 106 2.76 -1.10 2.41
CA PHE A 106 1.40 -1.26 2.88
C PHE A 106 1.17 -2.75 3.12
N VAL A 107 1.30 -3.16 4.37
CA VAL A 107 0.93 -4.50 4.76
C VAL A 107 -0.60 -4.57 4.73
N GLN A 108 -1.16 -5.32 3.78
CA GLN A 108 -2.53 -5.79 3.90
C GLN A 108 -2.57 -6.73 5.08
N ALA A 109 -3.00 -6.21 6.23
CA ALA A 109 -3.38 -7.04 7.35
C ALA A 109 -4.73 -7.70 7.07
#